data_98d7632182aaa86b556480aedf2423fc
#
_entry.id   98d7632182aaa86b556480aedf2423fc
#
_cell.length_a   1.000
_cell.length_b   1.000
_cell.length_c   1.000
_cell.angle_alpha   90.00
_cell.angle_beta   90.00
_cell.angle_gamma   90.00
#
_symmetry.space_group_name_H-M   'P 1'
#
loop_
_entity.id
_entity.type
_entity.pdbx_description
1 polymer ?
#
loop_
_entity_poly.entity_id
_entity_poly.type
_entity_poly.pdbx_seq_one_letter_code
_entity_poly.pdbx_strand_id
1 'polypeptide(L)'
;KENQSTERSVGRMKEGKAYKYAVWCSTEQEGKVPEYVKKQAESWLHIADGNDEDAYVDEQEYEKICKLLKLMVHPDLRCSIYDGLEDYAWFMIVAGLCTYCRNSEQRSRFYVTILLEIARKNFKTFNSAVIFILLMLTEPDFSRFFSVAPDLQLSSELKNAIRKIIKVSPALYDEDEPAFKVLRSQIICLLNE
;
A
#
# COMPACT_ATOMS: atom_id res chain seq x y z
N LYS A 1 29.66 -5.92 7.67
CA LYS A 1 28.91 -4.63 7.51
C LYS A 1 27.48 -4.85 7.02
N GLU A 2 27.18 -5.95 6.33
CA GLU A 2 25.81 -6.29 5.87
C GLU A 2 24.87 -6.68 7.01
N ASN A 3 25.32 -7.44 8.02
CA ASN A 3 24.47 -7.85 9.14
C ASN A 3 23.97 -6.71 10.03
N GLN A 4 24.74 -5.63 10.19
CA GLN A 4 24.32 -4.48 11.02
C GLN A 4 23.29 -3.56 10.32
N SER A 5 23.28 -3.55 8.99
CA SER A 5 22.25 -2.80 8.23
C SER A 5 20.91 -3.50 8.27
N THR A 6 20.90 -4.83 8.19
CA THR A 6 19.69 -5.66 8.22
C THR A 6 18.99 -5.62 9.58
N GLU A 7 19.75 -5.68 10.70
CA GLU A 7 19.17 -5.56 12.05
C GLU A 7 18.57 -4.18 12.34
N ARG A 8 19.14 -3.09 11.78
CA ARG A 8 18.59 -1.73 11.92
C ARG A 8 17.33 -1.50 11.11
N SER A 9 17.15 -2.19 10.01
CA SER A 9 15.95 -2.07 9.17
C SER A 9 14.78 -2.84 9.77
N VAL A 10 14.98 -4.08 10.27
CA VAL A 10 13.97 -4.90 10.97
C VAL A 10 13.32 -4.13 12.13
N GLY A 11 14.08 -3.32 12.86
CA GLY A 11 13.54 -2.48 13.91
C GLY A 11 12.53 -1.45 13.45
N ARG A 12 12.71 -0.85 12.26
CA ARG A 12 11.86 0.25 11.79
C ARG A 12 10.46 -0.20 11.35
N MET A 13 10.33 -1.35 10.71
CA MET A 13 9.03 -1.88 10.32
C MET A 13 8.18 -2.21 11.54
N LYS A 14 8.77 -2.81 12.59
CA LYS A 14 8.08 -3.12 13.85
C LYS A 14 7.65 -1.88 14.65
N GLU A 15 8.29 -0.74 14.44
CA GLU A 15 7.87 0.55 15.01
C GLU A 15 6.77 1.23 14.16
N GLY A 16 6.50 0.74 12.96
CA GLY A 16 5.55 1.31 12.00
C GLY A 16 4.08 1.14 12.38
N LYS A 17 3.22 1.98 11.79
CA LYS A 17 1.77 1.96 12.03
C LYS A 17 1.13 0.61 11.68
N ALA A 18 1.55 -0.03 10.59
CA ALA A 18 1.02 -1.32 10.15
C ALA A 18 1.25 -2.42 11.19
N TYR A 19 2.47 -2.53 11.73
CA TYR A 19 2.80 -3.53 12.74
C TYR A 19 2.05 -3.26 14.05
N LYS A 20 2.03 -2.01 14.52
CA LYS A 20 1.28 -1.62 15.72
C LYS A 20 -0.21 -1.91 15.60
N TYR A 21 -0.80 -1.64 14.44
CA TYR A 21 -2.20 -1.96 14.18
C TYR A 21 -2.46 -3.47 14.18
N ALA A 22 -1.58 -4.27 13.58
CA ALA A 22 -1.70 -5.71 13.59
C ALA A 22 -1.60 -6.29 15.03
N VAL A 23 -0.66 -5.77 15.84
CA VAL A 23 -0.57 -6.13 17.27
C VAL A 23 -1.86 -5.75 18.01
N TRP A 24 -2.38 -4.55 17.80
CA TRP A 24 -3.64 -4.14 18.41
C TRP A 24 -4.79 -5.07 17.98
N CYS A 25 -4.93 -5.38 16.70
CA CYS A 25 -5.96 -6.30 16.21
C CYS A 25 -5.85 -7.69 16.83
N SER A 26 -4.65 -8.24 17.01
CA SER A 26 -4.43 -9.57 17.56
C SER A 26 -4.70 -9.66 19.07
N THR A 27 -4.48 -8.55 19.80
CA THR A 27 -4.62 -8.49 21.26
C THR A 27 -5.98 -7.99 21.75
N GLU A 28 -6.79 -7.38 20.87
CA GLU A 28 -8.09 -6.82 21.24
C GLU A 28 -9.09 -7.91 21.66
N GLN A 29 -9.62 -7.80 22.86
CA GLN A 29 -10.50 -8.81 23.48
C GLN A 29 -11.99 -8.38 23.57
N GLU A 30 -12.28 -7.09 23.34
CA GLU A 30 -13.63 -6.52 23.53
C GLU A 30 -14.56 -6.69 22.30
N GLY A 31 -14.17 -7.46 21.31
CA GLY A 31 -14.98 -7.68 20.11
C GLY A 31 -15.05 -6.47 19.16
N LYS A 32 -14.15 -5.50 19.31
CA LYS A 32 -14.06 -4.33 18.43
C LYS A 32 -13.43 -4.66 17.06
N VAL A 33 -12.70 -5.78 16.99
CA VAL A 33 -12.06 -6.27 15.78
C VAL A 33 -12.79 -7.50 15.27
N PRO A 34 -13.23 -7.52 13.98
CA PRO A 34 -13.81 -8.70 13.38
C PRO A 34 -12.84 -9.89 13.41
N GLU A 35 -13.37 -11.10 13.63
CA GLU A 35 -12.55 -12.32 13.78
C GLU A 35 -11.60 -12.55 12.59
N TYR A 36 -12.06 -12.30 11.35
CA TYR A 36 -11.22 -12.45 10.16
C TYR A 36 -10.06 -11.45 10.13
N VAL A 37 -10.28 -10.22 10.58
CA VAL A 37 -9.22 -9.20 10.67
C VAL A 37 -8.20 -9.60 11.74
N LYS A 38 -8.65 -10.14 12.88
CA LYS A 38 -7.79 -10.64 13.93
C LYS A 38 -6.93 -11.80 13.44
N LYS A 39 -7.51 -12.82 12.81
CA LYS A 39 -6.79 -13.95 12.21
C LYS A 39 -5.78 -13.49 11.15
N GLN A 40 -6.14 -12.54 10.31
CA GLN A 40 -5.23 -11.99 9.31
C GLN A 40 -4.07 -11.24 9.96
N ALA A 41 -4.32 -10.48 11.02
CA ALA A 41 -3.28 -9.78 11.75
C ALA A 41 -2.32 -10.76 12.45
N GLU A 42 -2.83 -11.79 13.09
CA GLU A 42 -2.03 -12.86 13.72
C GLU A 42 -1.15 -13.59 12.69
N SER A 43 -1.72 -13.99 11.56
CA SER A 43 -0.97 -14.63 10.47
C SER A 43 0.12 -13.71 9.90
N TRP A 44 -0.19 -12.44 9.67
CA TRP A 44 0.81 -11.52 9.15
C TRP A 44 1.91 -11.18 10.17
N LEU A 45 1.59 -11.07 11.46
CA LEU A 45 2.60 -10.90 12.52
C LEU A 45 3.56 -12.08 12.58
N HIS A 46 3.07 -13.30 12.40
CA HIS A 46 3.92 -14.50 12.31
C HIS A 46 4.97 -14.38 11.20
N ILE A 47 4.55 -13.88 10.01
CA ILE A 47 5.44 -13.59 8.88
C ILE A 47 6.40 -12.45 9.23
N ALA A 48 5.88 -11.33 9.76
CA ALA A 48 6.64 -10.14 10.08
C ALA A 48 7.68 -10.34 11.18
N ASP A 49 7.44 -11.30 12.06
CA ASP A 49 8.38 -11.71 13.12
C ASP A 49 9.43 -12.72 12.62
N GLY A 50 9.33 -13.16 11.37
CA GLY A 50 10.29 -14.07 10.76
C GLY A 50 10.07 -15.54 11.10
N ASN A 51 8.89 -15.89 11.63
CA ASN A 51 8.55 -17.25 12.05
C ASN A 51 7.93 -18.09 10.93
N ASP A 52 7.67 -17.50 9.76
CA ASP A 52 7.07 -18.17 8.61
C ASP A 52 8.15 -18.68 7.65
N GLU A 53 7.99 -19.94 7.19
CA GLU A 53 8.94 -20.60 6.30
C GLU A 53 8.72 -20.23 4.82
N ASP A 54 7.50 -19.86 4.45
CA ASP A 54 7.09 -19.62 3.07
C ASP A 54 7.09 -18.14 2.69
N ALA A 55 6.98 -17.24 3.66
CA ALA A 55 6.85 -15.80 3.41
C ALA A 55 7.80 -14.95 4.28
N TYR A 56 8.00 -13.71 3.84
CA TYR A 56 8.73 -12.68 4.58
C TYR A 56 8.22 -11.29 4.24
N VAL A 57 8.43 -10.33 5.13
CA VAL A 57 8.19 -8.91 4.83
C VAL A 57 9.49 -8.32 4.30
N ASP A 58 9.44 -7.75 3.08
CA ASP A 58 10.57 -7.09 2.45
C ASP A 58 10.70 -5.66 2.98
N GLU A 59 11.73 -5.41 3.76
CA GLU A 59 11.96 -4.12 4.40
C GLU A 59 12.42 -3.03 3.45
N GLN A 60 13.13 -3.39 2.39
CA GLN A 60 13.52 -2.41 1.35
C GLN A 60 12.27 -1.89 0.63
N GLU A 61 11.34 -2.78 0.32
CA GLU A 61 10.05 -2.40 -0.26
C GLU A 61 9.22 -1.57 0.73
N TYR A 62 9.20 -1.94 2.01
CA TYR A 62 8.56 -1.14 3.05
C TYR A 62 9.13 0.27 3.14
N GLU A 63 10.46 0.43 3.15
CA GLU A 63 11.11 1.74 3.15
C GLU A 63 10.79 2.55 1.88
N LYS A 64 10.75 1.89 0.71
CA LYS A 64 10.38 2.50 -0.57
C LYS A 64 8.93 3.02 -0.51
N ILE A 65 8.00 2.19 -0.06
CA ILE A 65 6.59 2.58 0.15
C ILE A 65 6.48 3.76 1.10
N CYS A 66 7.18 3.73 2.24
CA CYS A 66 7.19 4.84 3.20
C CYS A 66 7.68 6.16 2.57
N LYS A 67 8.73 6.11 1.75
CA LYS A 67 9.25 7.29 1.05
C LYS A 67 8.23 7.83 0.05
N LEU A 68 7.61 6.96 -0.76
CA LEU A 68 6.60 7.34 -1.75
C LEU A 68 5.37 7.97 -1.06
N LEU A 69 4.89 7.39 0.03
CA LEU A 69 3.77 7.94 0.80
C LEU A 69 4.06 9.33 1.39
N LYS A 70 5.32 9.62 1.74
CA LYS A 70 5.75 10.95 2.21
C LYS A 70 5.79 11.99 1.09
N LEU A 71 6.06 11.58 -0.14
CA LEU A 71 6.10 12.46 -1.30
C LEU A 71 4.69 12.81 -1.82
N MET A 72 3.69 11.97 -1.53
CA MET A 72 2.31 12.19 -1.94
C MET A 72 1.55 13.01 -0.90
N VAL A 73 0.67 13.90 -1.38
CA VAL A 73 -0.17 14.77 -0.54
C VAL A 73 -1.60 14.24 -0.50
N HIS A 74 -2.18 14.20 0.71
CA HIS A 74 -3.58 13.86 0.90
C HIS A 74 -4.47 15.01 0.41
N PRO A 75 -5.39 14.80 -0.55
CA PRO A 75 -6.16 15.88 -1.18
C PRO A 75 -6.99 16.72 -0.21
N ASP A 76 -7.59 16.08 0.80
CA ASP A 76 -8.50 16.72 1.74
C ASP A 76 -7.76 17.23 3.00
N LEU A 77 -6.85 16.43 3.56
CA LEU A 77 -6.14 16.76 4.81
C LEU A 77 -4.95 17.70 4.60
N ARG A 78 -4.43 17.82 3.37
CA ARG A 78 -3.27 18.67 3.01
C ARG A 78 -1.97 18.33 3.75
N CYS A 79 -1.87 17.15 4.32
CA CYS A 79 -0.65 16.57 4.87
C CYS A 79 -0.09 15.50 3.92
N SER A 80 1.07 14.92 4.25
CA SER A 80 1.56 13.74 3.53
C SER A 80 0.56 12.58 3.62
N ILE A 81 0.47 11.74 2.59
CA ILE A 81 -0.36 10.53 2.69
C ILE A 81 0.17 9.62 3.80
N TYR A 82 1.49 9.62 4.02
CA TYR A 82 2.13 8.91 5.13
C TYR A 82 1.50 9.25 6.49
N ASP A 83 1.20 10.51 6.76
CA ASP A 83 0.62 10.96 8.02
C ASP A 83 -0.90 10.83 8.05
N GLY A 84 -1.55 11.04 6.90
CA GLY A 84 -3.01 11.07 6.77
C GLY A 84 -3.69 9.71 6.58
N LEU A 85 -2.94 8.61 6.37
CA LEU A 85 -3.52 7.28 6.26
C LEU A 85 -3.96 6.74 7.63
N GLU A 86 -5.13 6.13 7.66
CA GLU A 86 -5.64 5.36 8.78
C GLU A 86 -4.83 4.08 9.00
N ASP A 87 -4.76 3.61 10.25
CA ASP A 87 -3.90 2.48 10.61
C ASP A 87 -4.27 1.18 9.89
N TYR A 88 -5.57 0.93 9.66
CA TYR A 88 -6.00 -0.24 8.87
C TYR A 88 -5.54 -0.17 7.41
N ALA A 89 -5.49 1.03 6.82
CA ALA A 89 -5.00 1.22 5.46
C ALA A 89 -3.48 1.00 5.38
N TRP A 90 -2.75 1.43 6.40
CA TRP A 90 -1.34 1.09 6.55
C TRP A 90 -1.10 -0.40 6.60
N PHE A 91 -1.88 -1.12 7.43
CA PHE A 91 -1.78 -2.57 7.53
C PHE A 91 -2.04 -3.24 6.18
N MET A 92 -3.13 -2.86 5.50
CA MET A 92 -3.48 -3.40 4.19
C MET A 92 -2.38 -3.16 3.13
N ILE A 93 -1.81 -1.94 3.07
CA ILE A 93 -0.75 -1.58 2.13
C ILE A 93 0.51 -2.40 2.41
N VAL A 94 0.96 -2.44 3.66
CA VAL A 94 2.22 -3.13 4.01
C VAL A 94 2.07 -4.64 3.88
N ALA A 95 0.99 -5.23 4.38
CA ALA A 95 0.74 -6.65 4.20
C ALA A 95 0.64 -7.03 2.72
N GLY A 96 -0.12 -6.28 1.94
CA GLY A 96 -0.35 -6.58 0.53
C GLY A 96 0.83 -6.30 -0.40
N LEU A 97 1.57 -5.22 -0.16
CA LEU A 97 2.63 -4.80 -1.08
C LEU A 97 4.04 -5.20 -0.65
N CYS A 98 4.27 -5.43 0.64
CA CYS A 98 5.61 -5.71 1.16
C CYS A 98 5.82 -7.18 1.59
N THR A 99 4.81 -8.06 1.50
CA THR A 99 4.95 -9.48 1.87
C THR A 99 5.19 -10.33 0.63
N TYR A 100 6.30 -11.08 0.63
CA TYR A 100 6.77 -11.86 -0.50
C TYR A 100 6.99 -13.33 -0.15
N CYS A 101 6.88 -14.21 -1.17
CA CYS A 101 7.22 -15.62 -1.05
C CYS A 101 8.73 -15.82 -0.96
N ARG A 102 9.20 -16.73 -0.04
CA ARG A 102 10.63 -17.06 0.11
C ARG A 102 11.12 -17.98 -1.01
N ASN A 103 10.33 -18.98 -1.37
CA ASN A 103 10.73 -20.09 -2.22
C ASN A 103 10.27 -19.92 -3.68
N SER A 104 10.04 -18.71 -4.14
CA SER A 104 9.64 -18.44 -5.51
C SER A 104 10.88 -18.16 -6.39
N GLU A 105 10.96 -18.79 -7.57
CA GLU A 105 12.02 -18.50 -8.56
C GLU A 105 12.01 -17.05 -9.02
N GLN A 106 10.84 -16.41 -9.02
CA GLN A 106 10.67 -15.00 -9.29
C GLN A 106 10.11 -14.32 -8.03
N ARG A 107 10.57 -13.09 -7.76
CA ARG A 107 10.06 -12.28 -6.66
C ARG A 107 8.55 -12.08 -6.83
N SER A 108 7.75 -12.82 -6.05
CA SER A 108 6.29 -12.78 -6.10
C SER A 108 5.70 -12.40 -4.75
N ARG A 109 4.63 -11.59 -4.79
CA ARG A 109 3.90 -11.25 -3.57
C ARG A 109 3.20 -12.47 -3.00
N PHE A 110 3.21 -12.57 -1.69
CA PHE A 110 2.55 -13.68 -0.98
C PHE A 110 1.02 -13.55 -1.05
N TYR A 111 0.50 -12.34 -0.84
CA TYR A 111 -0.94 -12.08 -0.97
C TYR A 111 -1.30 -11.69 -2.40
N VAL A 112 -1.87 -12.63 -3.15
CA VAL A 112 -2.34 -12.42 -4.54
C VAL A 112 -3.76 -11.85 -4.61
N THR A 113 -4.50 -11.90 -3.52
CA THR A 113 -5.86 -11.37 -3.41
C THR A 113 -6.04 -10.66 -2.08
N ILE A 114 -6.58 -9.44 -2.13
CA ILE A 114 -6.92 -8.65 -0.95
C ILE A 114 -8.41 -8.33 -1.00
N LEU A 115 -9.15 -8.77 0.01
CA LEU A 115 -10.55 -8.41 0.22
C LEU A 115 -10.64 -7.29 1.23
N LEU A 116 -11.12 -6.12 0.79
CA LEU A 116 -11.36 -4.97 1.65
C LEU A 116 -12.87 -4.76 1.86
N GLU A 117 -13.38 -5.20 3.00
CA GLU A 117 -14.76 -4.99 3.42
C GLU A 117 -14.81 -3.94 4.52
N ILE A 118 -15.21 -2.73 4.17
CA ILE A 118 -15.36 -1.59 5.08
C ILE A 118 -16.66 -0.83 4.80
N ALA A 119 -17.21 -0.20 5.82
CA ALA A 119 -18.42 0.59 5.70
C ALA A 119 -18.27 1.75 4.69
N ARG A 120 -19.40 2.28 4.21
CA ARG A 120 -19.41 3.48 3.34
C ARG A 120 -18.77 4.67 4.07
N LYS A 121 -18.14 5.57 3.30
CA LYS A 121 -17.47 6.80 3.79
C LYS A 121 -16.16 6.56 4.58
N ASN A 122 -15.61 5.36 4.54
CA ASN A 122 -14.32 5.02 5.15
C ASN A 122 -13.19 4.94 4.09
N PHE A 123 -13.04 5.95 3.28
CA PHE A 123 -11.93 6.17 2.36
C PHE A 123 -11.57 5.02 1.40
N LYS A 124 -12.50 4.06 1.12
CA LYS A 124 -12.24 2.89 0.26
C LYS A 124 -11.62 3.28 -1.09
N THR A 125 -12.27 4.19 -1.82
CA THR A 125 -11.80 4.66 -3.14
C THR A 125 -10.46 5.38 -3.05
N PHE A 126 -10.25 6.18 -2.00
CA PHE A 126 -8.98 6.86 -1.76
C PHE A 126 -7.85 5.86 -1.49
N ASN A 127 -8.05 4.90 -0.58
CA ASN A 127 -7.06 3.87 -0.29
C ASN A 127 -6.72 3.02 -1.51
N SER A 128 -7.73 2.66 -2.32
CA SER A 128 -7.50 1.98 -3.60
C SER A 128 -6.67 2.85 -4.56
N ALA A 129 -6.93 4.15 -4.64
CA ALA A 129 -6.16 5.07 -5.47
C ALA A 129 -4.69 5.15 -5.02
N VAL A 130 -4.43 5.19 -3.72
CA VAL A 130 -3.06 5.15 -3.16
C VAL A 130 -2.35 3.86 -3.58
N ILE A 131 -3.01 2.69 -3.43
CA ILE A 131 -2.44 1.40 -3.84
C ILE A 131 -2.12 1.40 -5.34
N PHE A 132 -3.02 1.88 -6.20
CA PHE A 132 -2.76 1.94 -7.64
C PHE A 132 -1.57 2.83 -7.99
N ILE A 133 -1.42 4.00 -7.35
CA ILE A 133 -0.24 4.86 -7.55
C ILE A 133 1.03 4.15 -7.09
N LEU A 134 1.01 3.52 -5.91
CA LEU A 134 2.16 2.77 -5.41
C LEU A 134 2.55 1.64 -6.38
N LEU A 135 1.58 0.85 -6.86
CA LEU A 135 1.83 -0.20 -7.84
C LEU A 135 2.41 0.35 -9.14
N MET A 136 1.87 1.45 -9.68
CA MET A 136 2.41 2.09 -10.88
C MET A 136 3.84 2.61 -10.70
N LEU A 137 4.27 2.90 -9.47
CA LEU A 137 5.62 3.40 -9.16
C LEU A 137 6.60 2.30 -8.74
N THR A 138 6.12 1.09 -8.42
CA THR A 138 6.96 0.02 -7.85
C THR A 138 7.01 -1.24 -8.67
N GLU A 139 6.00 -1.49 -9.51
CA GLU A 139 5.97 -2.66 -10.39
C GLU A 139 6.91 -2.49 -11.61
N PRO A 140 7.35 -3.59 -12.23
CA PRO A 140 8.17 -3.56 -13.43
C PRO A 140 7.53 -2.75 -14.57
N ASP A 141 8.37 -2.26 -15.47
CA ASP A 141 7.98 -1.54 -16.68
C ASP A 141 6.94 -2.34 -17.48
N PHE A 142 6.06 -1.62 -18.16
CA PHE A 142 4.96 -2.17 -18.95
C PHE A 142 3.88 -2.94 -18.15
N SER A 143 3.89 -2.88 -16.82
CA SER A 143 2.82 -3.45 -15.98
C SER A 143 1.47 -2.77 -16.27
N ARG A 144 0.39 -3.56 -16.30
CA ARG A 144 -0.96 -3.06 -16.60
C ARG A 144 -1.90 -3.34 -15.44
N PHE A 145 -2.60 -2.31 -15.00
CA PHE A 145 -3.57 -2.38 -13.90
C PHE A 145 -4.96 -2.04 -14.41
N PHE A 146 -5.97 -2.80 -13.97
CA PHE A 146 -7.34 -2.63 -14.40
C PHE A 146 -8.25 -2.38 -13.21
N SER A 147 -9.17 -1.43 -13.36
CA SER A 147 -10.29 -1.23 -12.43
C SER A 147 -11.57 -1.67 -13.09
N VAL A 148 -12.29 -2.58 -12.44
CA VAL A 148 -13.58 -3.10 -12.90
C VAL A 148 -14.66 -2.69 -11.91
N ALA A 149 -15.77 -2.18 -12.41
CA ALA A 149 -16.92 -1.79 -11.62
C ALA A 149 -18.22 -2.11 -12.40
N PRO A 150 -19.38 -2.19 -11.74
CA PRO A 150 -20.66 -2.48 -12.39
C PRO A 150 -21.05 -1.48 -13.49
N ASP A 151 -20.59 -0.24 -13.39
CA ASP A 151 -20.85 0.80 -14.39
C ASP A 151 -19.65 1.73 -14.61
N LEU A 152 -19.69 2.51 -15.70
CA LEU A 152 -18.63 3.44 -16.09
C LEU A 152 -18.46 4.61 -15.09
N GLN A 153 -19.51 5.01 -14.40
CA GLN A 153 -19.43 6.11 -13.43
C GLN A 153 -18.60 5.66 -12.22
N LEU A 154 -18.91 4.48 -11.67
CA LEU A 154 -18.18 3.91 -10.54
C LEU A 154 -16.71 3.60 -10.89
N SER A 155 -16.44 3.08 -12.10
CA SER A 155 -15.06 2.86 -12.53
C SER A 155 -14.27 4.17 -12.70
N SER A 156 -14.94 5.26 -13.05
CA SER A 156 -14.30 6.57 -13.18
C SER A 156 -13.95 7.22 -11.83
N GLU A 157 -14.61 6.83 -10.74
CA GLU A 157 -14.33 7.37 -9.41
C GLU A 157 -12.91 7.09 -8.94
N LEU A 158 -12.42 5.87 -9.17
CA LEU A 158 -11.04 5.50 -8.84
C LEU A 158 -10.04 6.36 -9.63
N LYS A 159 -10.24 6.49 -10.94
CA LYS A 159 -9.40 7.35 -11.79
C LYS A 159 -9.41 8.80 -11.31
N ASN A 160 -10.57 9.33 -10.92
CA ASN A 160 -10.69 10.69 -10.41
C ASN A 160 -9.98 10.86 -9.06
N ALA A 161 -10.01 9.85 -8.19
CA ALA A 161 -9.28 9.85 -6.93
C ALA A 161 -7.75 9.85 -7.18
N ILE A 162 -7.25 9.00 -8.08
CA ILE A 162 -5.83 9.00 -8.50
C ILE A 162 -5.44 10.37 -9.05
N ARG A 163 -6.24 10.94 -9.97
CA ARG A 163 -5.98 12.26 -10.54
C ARG A 163 -5.92 13.36 -9.49
N LYS A 164 -6.77 13.32 -8.45
CA LYS A 164 -6.74 14.29 -7.35
C LYS A 164 -5.44 14.21 -6.57
N ILE A 165 -4.99 13.00 -6.22
CA ILE A 165 -3.72 12.78 -5.51
C ILE A 165 -2.55 13.31 -6.34
N ILE A 166 -2.47 12.94 -7.62
CA ILE A 166 -1.40 13.39 -8.52
C ILE A 166 -1.35 14.92 -8.57
N LYS A 167 -2.49 15.58 -8.79
CA LYS A 167 -2.55 17.05 -8.94
C LYS A 167 -2.12 17.84 -7.70
N VAL A 168 -2.33 17.29 -6.49
CA VAL A 168 -1.96 17.98 -5.25
C VAL A 168 -0.57 17.59 -4.73
N SER A 169 0.08 16.64 -5.37
CA SER A 169 1.40 16.11 -4.99
C SER A 169 2.48 16.69 -5.90
N PRO A 170 3.27 17.68 -5.46
CA PRO A 170 4.28 18.32 -6.31
C PRO A 170 5.30 17.34 -6.88
N ALA A 171 5.65 16.29 -6.12
CA ALA A 171 6.56 15.25 -6.59
C ALA A 171 6.02 14.36 -7.73
N LEU A 172 4.69 14.38 -7.98
CA LEU A 172 4.04 13.60 -9.03
C LEU A 172 3.53 14.47 -10.17
N TYR A 173 3.34 15.76 -9.94
CA TYR A 173 2.83 16.72 -10.88
C TYR A 173 3.84 17.88 -11.05
N ASP A 174 4.67 17.73 -12.06
CA ASP A 174 5.52 18.79 -12.60
C ASP A 174 4.97 19.16 -13.99
N GLU A 175 4.99 20.44 -14.35
CA GLU A 175 4.51 20.89 -15.66
C GLU A 175 5.50 20.55 -16.78
N ASP A 176 6.79 20.52 -16.48
CA ASP A 176 7.86 20.24 -17.43
C ASP A 176 8.18 18.74 -17.51
N GLU A 177 8.19 18.03 -16.37
CA GLU A 177 8.51 16.60 -16.28
C GLU A 177 7.48 15.85 -15.42
N PRO A 178 6.25 15.66 -15.90
CA PRO A 178 5.21 15.00 -15.11
C PRO A 178 5.50 13.51 -14.94
N ALA A 179 5.43 12.99 -13.69
CA ALA A 179 5.54 11.56 -13.43
C ALA A 179 4.37 10.74 -14.02
N PHE A 180 3.22 11.38 -14.26
CA PHE A 180 2.02 10.74 -14.77
C PHE A 180 1.31 11.54 -15.85
N LYS A 181 0.86 10.84 -16.89
CA LYS A 181 -0.03 11.37 -17.93
C LYS A 181 -1.46 10.88 -17.71
N VAL A 182 -2.38 11.80 -17.43
CA VAL A 182 -3.79 11.48 -17.20
C VAL A 182 -4.59 11.69 -18.49
N LEU A 183 -5.05 10.60 -19.09
CA LEU A 183 -5.88 10.57 -20.29
C LEU A 183 -7.37 10.35 -19.94
N ARG A 184 -8.24 10.40 -20.97
CA ARG A 184 -9.69 10.23 -20.79
C ARG A 184 -10.05 8.87 -20.16
N SER A 185 -9.41 7.80 -20.56
CA SER A 185 -9.73 6.42 -20.14
C SER A 185 -8.64 5.74 -19.30
N GLN A 186 -7.44 6.31 -19.23
CA GLN A 186 -6.29 5.67 -18.58
C GLN A 186 -5.36 6.70 -17.93
N ILE A 187 -4.50 6.22 -17.05
CA ILE A 187 -3.39 6.96 -16.46
C ILE A 187 -2.12 6.17 -16.79
N ILE A 188 -1.10 6.88 -17.25
CA ILE A 188 0.20 6.31 -17.63
C ILE A 188 1.24 6.85 -16.66
N CYS A 189 2.05 5.97 -16.07
CA CYS A 189 3.26 6.34 -15.35
C CYS A 189 4.38 6.53 -16.37
N LEU A 190 4.97 7.71 -16.43
CA LEU A 190 6.04 8.03 -17.38
C LEU A 190 7.44 7.72 -16.84
N LEU A 191 7.54 7.34 -15.57
CA LEU A 191 8.80 6.96 -14.93
C LEU A 191 9.23 5.52 -15.28
N ASN A 192 8.29 4.73 -15.80
CA ASN A 192 8.43 3.30 -16.12
C ASN A 192 8.06 3.04 -17.60
N GLU A 193 8.42 3.95 -18.50
CA GLU A 193 8.29 3.78 -19.96
C GLU A 193 9.61 3.33 -20.60
#